data_efc8d63e5fbaf8a9e9820d6ca70b6493
#
_entry.id   efc8d63e5fbaf8a9e9820d6ca70b6493
#
_cell.length_a   1.000
_cell.length_b   1.000
_cell.length_c   1.000
_cell.angle_alpha   90.00
_cell.angle_beta   90.00
_cell.angle_gamma   90.00
#
_symmetry.space_group_name_H-M   'P 1'
#
loop_
_entity.id
_entity.type
_entity.pdbx_description
1 polymer ?
#
loop_
_entity_poly.entity_id
_entity_poly.type
_entity_poly.pdbx_seq_one_letter_code
_entity_poly.pdbx_strand_id
1 'polypeptide(L)' 'LPVLDLTADTAGLTDDQIRILQVLTTDAPLLTDDVAERADLPIRRVLSALTVLEIDGYATQHGARRFVRTVEIRL' A
#
# COMPACT_ATOMS: atom_id res chain seq x y z
N LEU A 1 13.74 -5.54 -6.01
CA LEU A 1 12.64 -5.69 -5.06
C LEU A 1 11.83 -6.95 -5.37
N PRO A 2 11.26 -7.59 -4.35
CA PRO A 2 10.37 -8.72 -4.59
C PRO A 2 9.17 -8.30 -5.44
N VAL A 3 8.64 -9.24 -6.20
CA VAL A 3 7.47 -9.00 -7.05
C VAL A 3 6.24 -9.64 -6.41
N LEU A 4 5.19 -8.83 -6.24
CA LEU A 4 3.88 -9.31 -5.81
C LEU A 4 2.99 -9.41 -7.04
N ASP A 5 2.67 -10.64 -7.43
CA ASP A 5 1.89 -10.90 -8.64
C ASP A 5 0.41 -10.98 -8.28
N LEU A 6 -0.31 -9.90 -8.54
CA LEU A 6 -1.74 -9.80 -8.23
C LEU A 6 -2.61 -10.51 -9.28
N THR A 7 -2.02 -10.93 -10.40
CA THR A 7 -2.77 -11.69 -11.41
C THR A 7 -2.86 -13.17 -11.04
N ALA A 8 -1.84 -13.69 -10.34
CA ALA A 8 -1.77 -15.10 -10.00
C ALA A 8 -2.41 -15.41 -8.66
N ASP A 9 -2.20 -14.56 -7.65
CA ASP A 9 -2.64 -14.83 -6.30
C ASP A 9 -2.83 -13.54 -5.51
N THR A 10 -4.09 -13.20 -5.21
CA THR A 10 -4.43 -12.09 -4.35
C THR A 10 -4.89 -12.55 -2.97
N ALA A 11 -4.70 -13.83 -2.66
CA ALA A 11 -5.17 -14.40 -1.40
C ALA A 11 -4.58 -13.66 -0.20
N GLY A 12 -5.42 -13.33 0.76
CA GLY A 12 -5.00 -12.62 1.95
C GLY A 12 -4.99 -11.11 1.84
N LEU A 13 -5.17 -10.55 0.64
CA LEU A 13 -5.25 -9.10 0.46
C LEU A 13 -6.69 -8.66 0.23
N THR A 14 -7.10 -7.59 0.90
CA THR A 14 -8.41 -6.98 0.68
C THR A 14 -8.36 -6.04 -0.52
N ASP A 15 -9.53 -5.65 -1.01
CA ASP A 15 -9.62 -4.67 -2.10
C ASP A 15 -8.96 -3.35 -1.71
N ASP A 16 -9.13 -2.92 -0.46
CA ASP A 16 -8.51 -1.70 0.04
C ASP A 16 -6.99 -1.81 -0.02
N GLN A 17 -6.44 -2.93 0.43
CA GLN A 17 -5.00 -3.16 0.44
C GLN A 17 -4.42 -3.16 -0.97
N ILE A 18 -5.09 -3.83 -1.91
CA ILE A 18 -4.66 -3.85 -3.30
C ILE A 18 -4.68 -2.45 -3.89
N ARG A 19 -5.76 -1.70 -3.65
CA ARG A 19 -5.88 -0.33 -4.16
C ARG A 19 -4.77 0.57 -3.62
N ILE A 20 -4.45 0.46 -2.33
CA ILE A 20 -3.41 1.26 -1.71
C ILE A 20 -2.04 0.89 -2.26
N LEU A 21 -1.76 -0.39 -2.46
CA LEU A 21 -0.49 -0.82 -3.07
C LEU A 21 -0.32 -0.23 -4.46
N GLN A 22 -1.40 -0.11 -5.23
CA GLN A 22 -1.34 0.49 -6.56
C GLN A 22 -1.08 1.99 -6.52
N VAL A 23 -1.51 2.68 -5.46
CA VAL A 23 -1.28 4.11 -5.28
C VAL A 23 0.15 4.38 -4.80
N LEU A 24 0.68 3.55 -3.92
CA LEU A 24 2.03 3.72 -3.38
C LEU A 24 3.07 3.47 -4.47
N THR A 25 4.18 4.19 -4.37
CA THR A 25 5.34 3.95 -5.22
C THR A 25 6.51 3.42 -4.37
N THR A 26 7.55 2.94 -5.04
CA THR A 26 8.70 2.36 -4.35
C THR A 26 9.76 3.39 -3.99
N ASP A 27 9.69 4.60 -4.56
CA ASP A 27 10.75 5.59 -4.42
C ASP A 27 10.28 6.96 -3.93
N ALA A 28 8.97 7.22 -3.93
CA ALA A 28 8.43 8.52 -3.54
C ALA A 28 7.45 8.35 -2.37
N PRO A 29 7.89 8.64 -1.13
CA PRO A 29 7.00 8.51 0.03
C PRO A 29 5.78 9.40 -0.09
N LEU A 30 4.60 8.85 0.21
CA LEU A 30 3.33 9.56 0.19
C LEU A 30 2.76 9.68 1.59
N LEU A 31 2.24 10.85 1.91
CA LEU A 31 1.49 11.06 3.15
C LEU A 31 0.22 10.22 3.15
N THR A 32 -0.19 9.75 4.32
CA THR A 32 -1.41 8.96 4.45
C THR A 32 -2.63 9.70 3.92
N ASP A 33 -2.70 11.01 4.10
CA ASP A 33 -3.80 11.81 3.57
C ASP A 33 -3.82 11.79 2.03
N ASP A 34 -2.65 11.86 1.40
CA ASP A 34 -2.55 11.79 -0.05
C ASP A 34 -2.92 10.41 -0.57
N VAL A 35 -2.56 9.36 0.16
CA VAL A 35 -2.95 7.99 -0.19
C VAL A 35 -4.47 7.86 -0.14
N ALA A 36 -5.10 8.41 0.90
CA ALA A 36 -6.56 8.37 1.03
C ALA A 36 -7.24 9.07 -0.13
N GLU A 37 -6.75 10.23 -0.52
CA GLU A 37 -7.32 10.98 -1.62
C GLU A 37 -7.17 10.23 -2.95
N ARG A 38 -5.98 9.72 -3.23
CA ARG A 38 -5.70 9.02 -4.50
C ARG A 38 -6.39 7.68 -4.59
N ALA A 39 -6.52 6.97 -3.47
CA ALA A 39 -7.23 5.69 -3.43
C ALA A 39 -8.74 5.85 -3.34
N ASP A 40 -9.21 7.07 -3.09
CA ASP A 40 -10.62 7.36 -2.87
C ASP A 40 -11.20 6.52 -1.74
N LEU A 41 -10.50 6.51 -0.61
CA LEU A 41 -10.89 5.75 0.58
C LEU A 41 -10.89 6.66 1.80
N PRO A 42 -11.78 6.41 2.76
CA PRO A 42 -11.74 7.12 4.04
C PRO A 42 -10.41 6.88 4.75
N ILE A 43 -9.91 7.89 5.45
CA ILE A 43 -8.60 7.80 6.11
C ILE A 43 -8.52 6.62 7.07
N ARG A 44 -9.61 6.29 7.78
CA ARG A 44 -9.61 5.16 8.70
C ARG A 44 -9.31 3.84 7.99
N ARG A 45 -9.88 3.65 6.81
CA ARG A 45 -9.65 2.43 6.03
C ARG A 45 -8.22 2.39 5.49
N VAL A 46 -7.68 3.56 5.12
CA VAL A 46 -6.29 3.66 4.67
C VAL A 46 -5.34 3.28 5.79
N LEU A 47 -5.53 3.84 6.99
CA LEU A 47 -4.65 3.55 8.12
C LEU A 47 -4.70 2.08 8.52
N SER A 48 -5.89 1.48 8.53
CA SER A 48 -6.04 0.05 8.83
C SER A 48 -5.33 -0.81 7.80
N ALA A 49 -5.50 -0.50 6.52
CA ALA A 49 -4.88 -1.27 5.45
C ALA A 49 -3.35 -1.11 5.45
N LEU A 50 -2.85 0.12 5.67
CA LEU A 50 -1.41 0.36 5.74
C LEU A 50 -0.77 -0.38 6.91
N THR A 51 -1.45 -0.47 8.05
CA THR A 51 -0.94 -1.22 9.19
C THR A 51 -0.71 -2.68 8.82
N VAL A 52 -1.67 -3.31 8.17
CA VAL A 52 -1.54 -4.70 7.74
C VAL A 52 -0.47 -4.86 6.68
N LEU A 53 -0.43 -3.95 5.69
CA LEU A 53 0.58 -3.99 4.64
C LEU A 53 2.00 -3.85 5.22
N GLU A 54 2.15 -3.02 6.23
CA GLU A 54 3.45 -2.86 6.91
C GLU A 54 3.84 -4.14 7.64
N ILE A 55 2.91 -4.74 8.37
CA ILE A 55 3.16 -6.00 9.08
C ILE A 55 3.53 -7.10 8.10
N ASP A 56 2.86 -7.16 6.97
CA ASP A 56 3.12 -8.19 5.95
C ASP A 56 4.37 -7.92 5.13
N GLY A 57 5.00 -6.76 5.30
CA GLY A 57 6.24 -6.42 4.59
C GLY A 57 6.05 -5.87 3.19
N TYR A 58 4.84 -5.43 2.83
CA TYR A 58 4.56 -4.86 1.51
C TYR A 58 4.68 -3.35 1.45
N ALA A 59 4.72 -2.68 2.60
CA ALA A 59 4.89 -1.24 2.70
C ALA A 59 5.72 -0.90 3.93
N THR A 60 6.38 0.25 3.91
CA THR A 60 7.14 0.71 5.06
C THR A 60 7.05 2.23 5.17
N GLN A 61 7.21 2.73 6.40
CA GLN A 61 7.24 4.16 6.65
C GLN A 61 8.61 4.74 6.35
N HIS A 62 8.60 5.90 5.69
CA HIS A 62 9.78 6.73 5.49
C HIS A 62 9.48 8.11 6.06
N GLY A 63 9.86 8.33 7.30
CA GLY A 63 9.50 9.53 8.02
C GLY A 63 8.08 9.45 8.58
N ALA A 64 7.62 10.55 9.18
CA ALA A 64 6.33 10.56 9.87
C ALA A 64 5.19 10.51 8.85
N ARG A 65 4.35 9.49 8.95
CA ARG A 65 3.10 9.37 8.20
C ARG A 65 3.29 9.27 6.68
N ARG A 66 4.50 8.96 6.22
CA ARG A 66 4.78 8.75 4.81
C ARG A 66 5.13 7.30 4.57
N PHE A 67 4.59 6.74 3.47
CA PHE A 67 4.77 5.34 3.16
C PHE A 67 5.28 5.16 1.74
N VAL A 68 6.08 4.12 1.57
CA VAL A 68 6.47 3.61 0.25
C VAL A 68 6.09 2.14 0.15
N ARG A 69 5.93 1.66 -1.07
CA ARG A 69 5.76 0.24 -1.33
C ARG A 69 7.13 -0.43 -1.37
N THR A 70 7.21 -1.63 -0.81
CA THR A 70 8.47 -2.38 -0.71
C THR A 70 8.54 -3.52 -1.72
N VAL A 71 7.56 -3.64 -2.60
CA VAL A 71 7.48 -4.69 -3.62
C VAL A 71 7.11 -4.06 -4.95
N GLU A 72 7.52 -4.71 -6.03
CA GLU A 72 6.98 -4.41 -7.35
C GLU A 72 5.64 -5.13 -7.50
N ILE A 73 4.74 -4.53 -8.25
CA ILE A 73 3.40 -5.09 -8.46
C ILE A 73 3.25 -5.51 -9.91
N ARG A 74 2.79 -6.74 -10.10
CA ARG A 74 2.39 -7.22 -11.42
C ARG A 74 0.86 -7.32 -11.44
N LEU A 75 0.26 -6.67 -12.42
CA LEU A 75 -1.18 -6.68 -12.62
C LEU A 75 -1.55 -7.49 -13.85
#